data_fb1f70601d3e029e0e1c00c6efb22360
#
_entry.id   fb1f70601d3e029e0e1c00c6efb22360
#
_cell.length_a   1.000
_cell.length_b   1.000
_cell.length_c   1.000
_cell.angle_alpha   90.00
_cell.angle_beta   90.00
_cell.angle_gamma   90.00
#
_symmetry.space_group_name_H-M   'P 1'
#
loop_
_entity.id
_entity.type
_entity.pdbx_description
1 polymer ?
#
loop_
_entity_poly.entity_id
_entity_poly.type
_entity_poly.pdbx_seq_one_letter_code
_entity_poly.pdbx_strand_id
1 'polypeptide(L)'
;LMTFDINEGSTLTAGQQVGLIDTVQLQLKARQVGATREVFANQRPDIQAQIAVTKQQINKALVEQRRTEALLKDGAATSKQLDDAENAVAVLQKQLQGQLSLLQNSTRSLNSQMSGADIQRYEVMDQLEKCHIKSPITGTVLEKYAEQGEFTSIGRPLFKVADTRNMTLRAYVTSTQLAKVRVGQRVKVFADYGDDTRHIYEGTVTWISPKAEFTPKSILTDDERADQVYAVKVSVKNNGYIKIGMYGEMKL
;
A
#
# COMPACT_ATOMS: atom_id res chain seq x y z
N LEU A 1 -18.02 -12.38 -3.05
CA LEU A 1 -17.00 -12.98 -3.91
C LEU A 1 -17.57 -13.30 -5.29
N MET A 2 -17.07 -12.66 -6.35
CA MET A 2 -17.50 -12.94 -7.74
C MET A 2 -16.87 -14.22 -8.25
N THR A 3 -15.56 -14.35 -8.04
CA THR A 3 -14.81 -15.58 -8.38
C THR A 3 -13.88 -15.92 -7.22
N PHE A 4 -13.72 -17.23 -6.97
CA PHE A 4 -12.77 -17.71 -5.98
C PHE A 4 -12.35 -19.13 -6.35
N ASP A 5 -11.31 -19.22 -7.18
CA ASP A 5 -10.91 -20.45 -7.86
C ASP A 5 -9.64 -21.04 -7.22
N ILE A 6 -9.81 -21.54 -5.99
CA ILE A 6 -8.78 -22.30 -5.27
C ILE A 6 -9.38 -23.54 -4.62
N ASN A 7 -8.56 -24.57 -4.52
CA ASN A 7 -8.89 -25.78 -3.78
C ASN A 7 -7.80 -26.05 -2.74
N GLU A 8 -8.19 -26.68 -1.64
CA GLU A 8 -7.24 -27.17 -0.63
C GLU A 8 -6.25 -28.14 -1.26
N GLY A 9 -4.99 -28.04 -0.88
CA GLY A 9 -3.90 -28.81 -1.46
C GLY A 9 -3.32 -28.23 -2.75
N SER A 10 -3.95 -27.22 -3.39
CA SER A 10 -3.39 -26.58 -4.58
C SER A 10 -2.16 -25.73 -4.23
N THR A 11 -1.21 -25.63 -5.17
CA THR A 11 -0.02 -24.80 -5.01
C THR A 11 -0.25 -23.45 -5.67
N LEU A 12 0.05 -22.38 -4.93
CA LEU A 12 -0.03 -20.99 -5.39
C LEU A 12 1.37 -20.38 -5.47
N THR A 13 1.54 -19.43 -6.38
CA THR A 13 2.71 -18.55 -6.42
C THR A 13 2.41 -17.18 -5.78
N ALA A 14 3.42 -16.55 -5.19
CA ALA A 14 3.26 -15.21 -4.63
C ALA A 14 2.77 -14.24 -5.71
N GLY A 15 1.73 -13.45 -5.38
CA GLY A 15 1.08 -12.52 -6.31
C GLY A 15 0.06 -13.15 -7.26
N GLN A 16 -0.08 -14.47 -7.29
CA GLN A 16 -1.09 -15.14 -8.12
C GLN A 16 -2.48 -14.72 -7.67
N GLN A 17 -3.30 -14.23 -8.61
CA GLN A 17 -4.68 -13.91 -8.35
C GLN A 17 -5.50 -15.20 -8.20
N VAL A 18 -6.25 -15.28 -7.12
CA VAL A 18 -7.04 -16.45 -6.73
C VAL A 18 -8.54 -16.17 -6.64
N GLY A 19 -8.92 -14.89 -6.72
CA GLY A 19 -10.31 -14.50 -6.67
C GLY A 19 -10.54 -13.03 -6.97
N LEU A 20 -11.81 -12.66 -7.06
CA LEU A 20 -12.27 -11.30 -7.31
C LEU A 20 -13.50 -10.99 -6.46
N ILE A 21 -13.47 -9.87 -5.77
CA ILE A 21 -14.64 -9.28 -5.10
C ILE A 21 -15.38 -8.40 -6.09
N ASP A 22 -16.67 -8.19 -5.92
CA ASP A 22 -17.47 -7.29 -6.76
C ASP A 22 -16.88 -5.87 -6.78
N THR A 23 -16.56 -5.40 -7.98
CA THR A 23 -15.90 -4.10 -8.19
C THR A 23 -16.83 -3.04 -8.77
N VAL A 24 -18.10 -3.37 -9.08
CA VAL A 24 -19.02 -2.48 -9.82
C VAL A 24 -19.18 -1.13 -9.11
N GLN A 25 -19.47 -1.16 -7.81
CA GLN A 25 -19.67 0.07 -7.04
C GLN A 25 -18.41 0.93 -6.95
N LEU A 26 -17.24 0.30 -6.78
CA LEU A 26 -15.96 1.00 -6.73
C LEU A 26 -15.58 1.61 -8.09
N GLN A 27 -15.87 0.90 -9.19
CA GLN A 27 -15.64 1.43 -10.54
C GLN A 27 -16.54 2.64 -10.83
N LEU A 28 -17.80 2.60 -10.42
CA LEU A 28 -18.71 3.75 -10.54
C LEU A 28 -18.20 4.93 -9.73
N LYS A 29 -17.76 4.70 -8.49
CA LYS A 29 -17.16 5.73 -7.63
C LYS A 29 -15.89 6.33 -8.24
N ALA A 30 -15.01 5.50 -8.82
CA ALA A 30 -13.81 5.97 -9.51
C ALA A 30 -14.15 6.89 -10.69
N ARG A 31 -15.17 6.54 -11.49
CA ARG A 31 -15.67 7.38 -12.59
C ARG A 31 -16.24 8.69 -12.09
N GLN A 32 -17.03 8.67 -11.00
CA GLN A 32 -17.61 9.86 -10.39
C GLN A 32 -16.52 10.85 -9.93
N VAL A 33 -15.50 10.36 -9.23
CA VAL A 33 -14.36 11.18 -8.79
C VAL A 33 -13.59 11.74 -9.99
N GLY A 34 -13.40 10.92 -11.04
CA GLY A 34 -12.78 11.37 -12.28
C GLY A 34 -13.54 12.51 -12.95
N ALA A 35 -14.88 12.41 -13.03
CA ALA A 35 -15.74 13.47 -13.57
C ALA A 35 -15.66 14.76 -12.72
N THR A 36 -15.64 14.64 -11.39
CA THR A 36 -15.47 15.81 -10.49
C THR A 36 -14.15 16.54 -10.75
N ARG A 37 -13.06 15.81 -10.92
CA ARG A 37 -11.75 16.37 -11.27
C ARG A 37 -11.79 17.11 -12.61
N GLU A 38 -12.47 16.56 -13.60
CA GLU A 38 -12.61 17.18 -14.91
C GLU A 38 -13.41 18.47 -14.86
N VAL A 39 -14.46 18.55 -14.05
CA VAL A 39 -15.19 19.79 -13.78
C VAL A 39 -14.26 20.87 -13.29
N PHE A 40 -13.40 20.60 -12.30
CA PHE A 40 -12.42 21.56 -11.80
C PHE A 40 -11.39 21.95 -12.86
N ALA A 41 -10.96 21.02 -13.71
CA ALA A 41 -10.03 21.29 -14.79
C ALA A 41 -10.64 22.27 -15.82
N ASN A 42 -11.91 22.07 -16.17
CA ASN A 42 -12.64 22.90 -17.13
C ASN A 42 -13.00 24.29 -16.59
N GLN A 43 -13.00 24.47 -15.25
CA GLN A 43 -13.23 25.77 -14.62
C GLN A 43 -11.98 26.66 -14.58
N ARG A 44 -10.82 26.18 -15.04
CA ARG A 44 -9.60 26.99 -15.06
C ARG A 44 -9.76 28.21 -15.96
N PRO A 45 -9.51 29.42 -15.45
CA PRO A 45 -9.61 30.62 -16.26
C PRO A 45 -8.48 30.68 -17.28
N ASP A 46 -8.80 31.11 -18.50
CA ASP A 46 -7.80 31.56 -19.45
C ASP A 46 -7.30 32.96 -19.04
N ILE A 47 -6.17 32.95 -18.31
CA ILE A 47 -5.56 34.18 -17.79
C ILE A 47 -5.20 35.11 -18.92
N GLN A 48 -4.67 34.61 -20.04
CA GLN A 48 -4.23 35.47 -21.15
C GLN A 48 -5.42 36.17 -21.83
N ALA A 49 -6.50 35.48 -22.07
CA ALA A 49 -7.71 36.04 -22.65
C ALA A 49 -8.31 37.10 -21.71
N GLN A 50 -8.38 36.85 -20.39
CA GLN A 50 -8.99 37.78 -19.43
C GLN A 50 -8.20 39.07 -19.20
N ILE A 51 -6.87 39.06 -19.33
CA ILE A 51 -6.04 40.24 -19.16
C ILE A 51 -5.72 40.95 -20.48
N ALA A 52 -6.10 40.39 -21.63
CA ALA A 52 -5.78 40.94 -22.94
C ALA A 52 -6.29 42.37 -23.14
N VAL A 53 -7.54 42.62 -22.72
CA VAL A 53 -8.15 43.96 -22.81
C VAL A 53 -7.39 45.00 -21.96
N THR A 54 -7.08 44.64 -20.70
CA THR A 54 -6.35 45.55 -19.81
C THR A 54 -4.92 45.79 -20.32
N LYS A 55 -4.24 44.79 -20.88
CA LYS A 55 -2.94 44.99 -21.53
C LYS A 55 -3.02 45.93 -22.71
N GLN A 56 -4.07 45.83 -23.55
CA GLN A 56 -4.27 46.73 -24.66
C GLN A 56 -4.55 48.16 -24.20
N GLN A 57 -5.33 48.35 -23.12
CA GLN A 57 -5.55 49.65 -22.50
C GLN A 57 -4.26 50.29 -21.98
N ILE A 58 -3.40 49.49 -21.31
CA ILE A 58 -2.07 49.93 -20.87
C ILE A 58 -1.23 50.39 -22.04
N ASN A 59 -1.17 49.57 -23.12
CA ASN A 59 -0.41 49.95 -24.31
C ASN A 59 -0.88 51.28 -24.91
N LYS A 60 -2.21 51.52 -24.99
CA LYS A 60 -2.78 52.80 -25.42
C LYS A 60 -2.39 53.93 -24.51
N ALA A 61 -2.48 53.78 -23.20
CA ALA A 61 -2.10 54.76 -22.22
C ALA A 61 -0.60 55.10 -22.29
N LEU A 62 0.26 54.13 -22.49
CA LEU A 62 1.70 54.33 -22.67
C LEU A 62 2.05 55.12 -23.93
N VAL A 63 1.30 54.90 -25.03
CA VAL A 63 1.47 55.69 -26.27
C VAL A 63 1.09 57.15 -26.00
N GLU A 64 -0.02 57.40 -25.32
CA GLU A 64 -0.47 58.77 -24.99
C GLU A 64 0.51 59.45 -24.02
N GLN A 65 1.01 58.76 -23.01
CA GLN A 65 2.05 59.30 -22.10
C GLN A 65 3.29 59.76 -22.89
N ARG A 66 3.82 58.93 -23.80
CA ARG A 66 4.98 59.27 -24.65
C ARG A 66 4.70 60.51 -25.54
N ARG A 67 3.48 60.58 -26.08
CA ARG A 67 3.06 61.69 -26.90
C ARG A 67 2.99 62.98 -26.08
N THR A 68 2.40 62.95 -24.91
CA THR A 68 2.30 64.11 -23.98
C THR A 68 3.69 64.55 -23.53
N GLU A 69 4.62 63.60 -23.23
CA GLU A 69 6.00 63.90 -22.87
C GLU A 69 6.72 64.66 -24.04
N ALA A 70 6.55 64.19 -25.27
CA ALA A 70 7.13 64.90 -26.43
C ALA A 70 6.57 66.31 -26.61
N LEU A 71 5.23 66.45 -26.51
CA LEU A 71 4.58 67.78 -26.56
C LEU A 71 5.00 68.73 -25.45
N LEU A 72 5.27 68.21 -24.26
CA LEU A 72 5.78 69.01 -23.14
C LEU A 72 7.19 69.55 -23.45
N LYS A 73 8.06 68.72 -24.06
CA LYS A 73 9.41 69.12 -24.49
C LYS A 73 9.36 70.25 -25.51
N ASP A 74 8.34 70.21 -26.40
CA ASP A 74 8.12 71.18 -27.43
C ASP A 74 7.33 72.42 -26.92
N GLY A 75 6.99 72.52 -25.61
CA GLY A 75 6.23 73.58 -25.00
C GLY A 75 4.75 73.58 -25.34
N ALA A 76 4.22 72.52 -25.97
CA ALA A 76 2.84 72.38 -26.45
C ALA A 76 1.91 71.62 -25.44
N ALA A 77 2.43 71.14 -24.31
CA ALA A 77 1.66 70.56 -23.23
C ALA A 77 2.09 71.08 -21.86
N THR A 78 1.28 70.87 -20.83
CA THR A 78 1.57 71.22 -19.45
C THR A 78 2.09 70.07 -18.62
N SER A 79 2.87 70.34 -17.57
CA SER A 79 3.32 69.35 -16.61
C SER A 79 2.16 68.52 -16.03
N LYS A 80 1.03 69.19 -15.75
CA LYS A 80 -0.18 68.55 -15.26
C LYS A 80 -0.72 67.52 -16.22
N GLN A 81 -0.69 67.78 -17.53
CA GLN A 81 -1.15 66.80 -18.54
C GLN A 81 -0.24 65.57 -18.58
N LEU A 82 1.07 65.74 -18.38
CA LEU A 82 1.99 64.61 -18.27
C LEU A 82 1.70 63.77 -16.98
N ASP A 83 1.54 64.45 -15.84
CA ASP A 83 1.20 63.79 -14.56
C ASP A 83 -0.10 62.99 -14.68
N ASP A 84 -1.13 63.60 -15.35
CA ASP A 84 -2.41 62.89 -15.58
C ASP A 84 -2.23 61.62 -16.46
N ALA A 85 -1.39 61.70 -17.50
CA ALA A 85 -1.10 60.57 -18.35
C ALA A 85 -0.31 59.47 -17.62
N GLU A 86 0.67 59.84 -16.79
CA GLU A 86 1.43 58.93 -15.95
C GLU A 86 0.54 58.21 -14.92
N ASN A 87 -0.35 58.96 -14.27
CA ASN A 87 -1.31 58.43 -13.33
C ASN A 87 -2.26 57.42 -14.00
N ALA A 88 -2.71 57.70 -15.26
CA ALA A 88 -3.57 56.80 -16.01
C ALA A 88 -2.87 55.43 -16.28
N VAL A 89 -1.59 55.45 -16.64
CA VAL A 89 -0.77 54.23 -16.80
C VAL A 89 -0.64 53.49 -15.48
N ALA A 90 -0.32 54.22 -14.40
CA ALA A 90 -0.13 53.61 -13.06
C ALA A 90 -1.41 52.91 -12.55
N VAL A 91 -2.57 53.55 -12.73
CA VAL A 91 -3.87 52.97 -12.36
C VAL A 91 -4.15 51.68 -13.13
N LEU A 92 -3.96 51.67 -14.45
CA LEU A 92 -4.18 50.47 -15.29
C LEU A 92 -3.21 49.33 -14.96
N GLN A 93 -1.94 49.67 -14.65
CA GLN A 93 -0.97 48.68 -14.19
C GLN A 93 -1.37 48.02 -12.85
N LYS A 94 -1.85 48.87 -11.90
CA LYS A 94 -2.38 48.35 -10.62
C LYS A 94 -3.64 47.50 -10.80
N GLN A 95 -4.51 47.87 -11.74
CA GLN A 95 -5.68 47.08 -12.10
C GLN A 95 -5.26 45.71 -12.69
N LEU A 96 -4.29 45.67 -13.60
CA LEU A 96 -3.75 44.44 -14.15
C LEU A 96 -3.16 43.56 -13.05
N GLN A 97 -2.39 44.15 -12.13
CA GLN A 97 -1.80 43.40 -11.00
C GLN A 97 -2.90 42.78 -10.12
N GLY A 98 -3.98 43.53 -9.81
CA GLY A 98 -5.12 43.01 -9.05
C GLY A 98 -5.82 41.85 -9.78
N GLN A 99 -6.08 42.00 -11.09
CA GLN A 99 -6.68 40.91 -11.90
C GLN A 99 -5.80 39.66 -11.92
N LEU A 100 -4.49 39.79 -12.13
CA LEU A 100 -3.56 38.69 -12.11
C LEU A 100 -3.57 37.96 -10.75
N SER A 101 -3.57 38.68 -9.65
CA SER A 101 -3.63 38.10 -8.31
C SER A 101 -4.92 37.32 -8.08
N LEU A 102 -6.07 37.82 -8.50
CA LEU A 102 -7.34 37.13 -8.41
C LEU A 102 -7.35 35.83 -9.24
N LEU A 103 -6.89 35.90 -10.50
CA LEU A 103 -6.84 34.76 -11.39
C LEU A 103 -5.86 33.69 -10.91
N GLN A 104 -4.69 34.11 -10.40
CA GLN A 104 -3.71 33.20 -9.81
C GLN A 104 -4.25 32.48 -8.56
N ASN A 105 -4.95 33.22 -7.68
CA ASN A 105 -5.57 32.63 -6.50
C ASN A 105 -6.69 31.66 -6.86
N SER A 106 -7.51 31.98 -7.86
CA SER A 106 -8.53 31.07 -8.41
C SER A 106 -7.90 29.80 -8.95
N THR A 107 -6.86 29.93 -9.78
CA THR A 107 -6.11 28.79 -10.34
C THR A 107 -5.49 27.93 -9.25
N ARG A 108 -4.92 28.55 -8.19
CA ARG A 108 -4.35 27.82 -7.04
C ARG A 108 -5.43 27.04 -6.29
N SER A 109 -6.58 27.66 -6.05
CA SER A 109 -7.73 27.01 -5.41
C SER A 109 -8.21 25.80 -6.22
N LEU A 110 -8.39 25.95 -7.54
CA LEU A 110 -8.79 24.86 -8.43
C LEU A 110 -7.75 23.73 -8.45
N ASN A 111 -6.45 24.06 -8.47
CA ASN A 111 -5.40 23.06 -8.38
C ASN A 111 -5.47 22.27 -7.08
N SER A 112 -5.75 22.93 -5.95
CA SER A 112 -5.91 22.23 -4.66
C SER A 112 -7.14 21.30 -4.66
N GLN A 113 -8.25 21.73 -5.25
CA GLN A 113 -9.46 20.92 -5.40
C GLN A 113 -9.22 19.71 -6.32
N MET A 114 -8.49 19.89 -7.43
CA MET A 114 -8.07 18.80 -8.31
C MET A 114 -7.17 17.79 -7.57
N SER A 115 -6.21 18.28 -6.79
CA SER A 115 -5.35 17.41 -5.98
C SER A 115 -6.16 16.60 -4.96
N GLY A 116 -7.17 17.21 -4.34
CA GLY A 116 -8.10 16.52 -3.45
C GLY A 116 -8.87 15.40 -4.16
N ALA A 117 -9.37 15.68 -5.37
CA ALA A 117 -10.04 14.68 -6.19
C ALA A 117 -9.07 13.55 -6.63
N ASP A 118 -7.83 13.89 -6.95
CA ASP A 118 -6.81 12.89 -7.30
C ASP A 118 -6.52 11.95 -6.11
N ILE A 119 -6.41 12.47 -4.88
CA ILE A 119 -6.24 11.66 -3.67
C ILE A 119 -7.43 10.71 -3.49
N GLN A 120 -8.67 11.20 -3.59
CA GLN A 120 -9.86 10.35 -3.50
C GLN A 120 -9.88 9.27 -4.59
N ARG A 121 -9.41 9.59 -5.79
CA ARG A 121 -9.28 8.61 -6.87
C ARG A 121 -8.26 7.53 -6.51
N TYR A 122 -7.12 7.88 -5.96
CA TYR A 122 -6.11 6.91 -5.51
C TYR A 122 -6.64 5.98 -4.42
N GLU A 123 -7.42 6.51 -3.47
CA GLU A 123 -8.07 5.69 -2.43
C GLU A 123 -9.02 4.64 -3.05
N VAL A 124 -9.83 5.06 -4.02
CA VAL A 124 -10.74 4.13 -4.71
C VAL A 124 -9.97 3.11 -5.56
N MET A 125 -8.88 3.52 -6.20
CA MET A 125 -8.02 2.60 -6.97
C MET A 125 -7.32 1.58 -6.08
N ASP A 126 -6.86 1.96 -4.89
CA ASP A 126 -6.30 1.04 -3.90
C ASP A 126 -7.36 0.02 -3.43
N GLN A 127 -8.60 0.48 -3.20
CA GLN A 127 -9.70 -0.42 -2.87
C GLN A 127 -10.02 -1.40 -4.02
N LEU A 128 -9.98 -0.94 -5.28
CA LEU A 128 -10.15 -1.78 -6.46
C LEU A 128 -9.04 -2.84 -6.56
N GLU A 129 -7.78 -2.45 -6.33
CA GLU A 129 -6.67 -3.40 -6.33
C GLU A 129 -6.84 -4.47 -5.24
N LYS A 130 -7.33 -4.11 -4.06
CA LYS A 130 -7.62 -5.03 -2.96
C LYS A 130 -8.80 -5.96 -3.23
N CYS A 131 -9.66 -5.64 -4.21
CA CYS A 131 -10.70 -6.56 -4.66
C CYS A 131 -10.12 -7.76 -5.44
N HIS A 132 -8.92 -7.63 -5.99
CA HIS A 132 -8.18 -8.74 -6.59
C HIS A 132 -7.47 -9.53 -5.50
N ILE A 133 -8.05 -10.65 -5.10
CA ILE A 133 -7.51 -11.50 -4.05
C ILE A 133 -6.29 -12.21 -4.61
N LYS A 134 -5.11 -11.95 -4.00
CA LYS A 134 -3.83 -12.53 -4.43
C LYS A 134 -3.20 -13.35 -3.30
N SER A 135 -2.45 -14.39 -3.66
CA SER A 135 -1.66 -15.13 -2.69
C SER A 135 -0.48 -14.28 -2.19
N PRO A 136 -0.30 -14.12 -0.87
CA PRO A 136 0.83 -13.34 -0.32
C PRO A 136 2.17 -14.05 -0.45
N ILE A 137 2.17 -15.38 -0.54
CA ILE A 137 3.38 -16.22 -0.60
C ILE A 137 3.23 -17.33 -1.63
N THR A 138 4.36 -17.90 -2.05
CA THR A 138 4.37 -19.18 -2.76
C THR A 138 4.22 -20.30 -1.76
N GLY A 139 3.20 -21.17 -1.93
CA GLY A 139 2.93 -22.25 -0.99
C GLY A 139 1.72 -23.08 -1.37
N THR A 140 1.32 -23.96 -0.46
CA THR A 140 0.15 -24.83 -0.62
C THR A 140 -1.02 -24.28 0.19
N VAL A 141 -2.21 -24.27 -0.39
CA VAL A 141 -3.47 -23.92 0.31
C VAL A 141 -3.77 -25.00 1.33
N LEU A 142 -3.82 -24.63 2.60
CA LEU A 142 -4.11 -25.53 3.70
C LEU A 142 -5.61 -25.64 3.97
N GLU A 143 -6.28 -24.50 3.96
CA GLU A 143 -7.68 -24.38 4.33
C GLU A 143 -8.34 -23.28 3.47
N LYS A 144 -9.57 -23.50 3.08
CA LYS A 144 -10.44 -22.55 2.35
C LYS A 144 -11.60 -22.18 3.27
N TYR A 145 -11.77 -20.87 3.57
CA TYR A 145 -12.78 -20.38 4.52
C TYR A 145 -13.99 -19.73 3.86
N ALA A 146 -13.97 -19.55 2.55
CA ALA A 146 -15.05 -18.90 1.81
C ALA A 146 -15.26 -19.55 0.46
N GLU A 147 -16.50 -19.51 -0.03
CA GLU A 147 -16.89 -20.01 -1.34
C GLU A 147 -17.26 -18.87 -2.30
N GLN A 148 -17.22 -19.17 -3.60
CA GLN A 148 -17.73 -18.27 -4.62
C GLN A 148 -19.20 -17.95 -4.36
N GLY A 149 -19.60 -16.69 -4.50
CA GLY A 149 -20.96 -16.23 -4.22
C GLY A 149 -21.17 -15.78 -2.76
N GLU A 150 -20.29 -16.13 -1.82
CA GLU A 150 -20.44 -15.68 -0.44
C GLU A 150 -20.14 -14.19 -0.27
N PHE A 151 -20.81 -13.61 0.72
CA PHE A 151 -20.50 -12.26 1.19
C PHE A 151 -19.22 -12.28 2.02
N THR A 152 -18.34 -11.31 1.78
CA THR A 152 -17.11 -11.14 2.58
C THR A 152 -16.97 -9.71 3.06
N SER A 153 -16.24 -9.53 4.14
CA SER A 153 -15.95 -8.22 4.74
C SER A 153 -14.45 -8.06 5.01
N ILE A 154 -14.05 -6.82 5.20
CA ILE A 154 -12.65 -6.50 5.57
C ILE A 154 -12.30 -7.20 6.89
N GLY A 155 -11.16 -7.88 6.90
CA GLY A 155 -10.67 -8.60 8.08
C GLY A 155 -11.09 -10.07 8.16
N ARG A 156 -12.03 -10.54 7.33
CA ARG A 156 -12.36 -11.98 7.26
C ARG A 156 -11.28 -12.74 6.49
N PRO A 157 -10.66 -13.79 7.06
CA PRO A 157 -9.74 -14.64 6.32
C PRO A 157 -10.52 -15.42 5.24
N LEU A 158 -9.97 -15.51 4.03
CA LEU A 158 -10.58 -16.23 2.91
C LEU A 158 -9.94 -17.59 2.69
N PHE A 159 -8.64 -17.71 2.92
CA PHE A 159 -7.89 -18.96 2.82
C PHE A 159 -6.60 -18.87 3.63
N LYS A 160 -6.00 -20.01 3.88
CA LYS A 160 -4.72 -20.16 4.55
C LYS A 160 -3.72 -20.84 3.63
N VAL A 161 -2.59 -20.19 3.41
CA VAL A 161 -1.50 -20.71 2.56
C VAL A 161 -0.22 -20.80 3.40
N ALA A 162 0.56 -21.86 3.19
CA ALA A 162 1.84 -22.03 3.86
C ALA A 162 2.90 -22.63 2.90
N ASP A 163 4.16 -22.26 3.14
CA ASP A 163 5.28 -22.95 2.47
C ASP A 163 5.51 -24.31 3.13
N THR A 164 4.98 -25.34 2.50
CA THR A 164 5.09 -26.72 2.97
C THR A 164 6.39 -27.39 2.56
N ARG A 165 7.25 -26.74 1.76
CA ARG A 165 8.58 -27.25 1.37
C ARG A 165 9.60 -27.11 2.49
N ASN A 166 9.45 -26.09 3.33
CA ASN A 166 10.29 -25.85 4.48
C ASN A 166 9.46 -26.03 5.76
N MET A 167 9.60 -27.19 6.38
CA MET A 167 8.89 -27.52 7.61
C MET A 167 9.73 -27.20 8.83
N THR A 168 9.07 -26.92 9.95
CA THR A 168 9.75 -26.71 11.22
C THR A 168 9.29 -27.76 12.22
N LEU A 169 10.21 -28.60 12.65
CA LEU A 169 9.98 -29.46 13.81
C LEU A 169 10.19 -28.65 15.08
N ARG A 170 9.21 -28.68 15.99
CA ARG A 170 9.37 -28.21 17.37
C ARG A 170 9.62 -29.41 18.26
N ALA A 171 10.87 -29.58 18.64
CA ALA A 171 11.30 -30.62 19.56
C ALA A 171 11.52 -30.04 20.96
N TYR A 172 11.46 -30.90 21.96
CA TYR A 172 11.71 -30.52 23.36
C TYR A 172 12.90 -31.31 23.88
N VAL A 173 13.86 -30.61 24.48
CA VAL A 173 15.09 -31.18 25.03
C VAL A 173 15.19 -30.88 26.53
N THR A 174 15.72 -31.82 27.29
CA THR A 174 16.02 -31.63 28.72
C THR A 174 17.23 -30.72 28.94
N SER A 175 17.42 -30.22 30.14
CA SER A 175 18.61 -29.40 30.50
C SER A 175 19.93 -30.09 30.20
N THR A 176 20.00 -31.42 30.39
CA THR A 176 21.21 -32.21 30.07
C THR A 176 21.47 -32.36 28.59
N GLN A 177 20.42 -32.46 27.79
CA GLN A 177 20.50 -32.51 26.33
C GLN A 177 20.82 -31.14 25.74
N LEU A 178 20.31 -30.07 26.33
CA LEU A 178 20.53 -28.68 25.87
C LEU A 178 22.03 -28.33 25.78
N ALA A 179 22.85 -28.86 26.70
CA ALA A 179 24.30 -28.63 26.67
C ALA A 179 24.97 -29.11 25.36
N LYS A 180 24.34 -30.07 24.66
CA LYS A 180 24.85 -30.68 23.41
C LYS A 180 24.23 -30.06 22.14
N VAL A 181 23.24 -29.14 22.26
CA VAL A 181 22.52 -28.56 21.13
C VAL A 181 22.98 -27.12 20.91
N ARG A 182 23.29 -26.78 19.67
CA ARG A 182 23.67 -25.41 19.26
C ARG A 182 22.88 -24.96 18.04
N VAL A 183 22.59 -23.67 17.96
CA VAL A 183 22.02 -23.07 16.76
C VAL A 183 22.98 -23.26 15.59
N GLY A 184 22.46 -23.66 14.41
CA GLY A 184 23.24 -24.01 13.23
C GLY A 184 23.69 -25.47 13.16
N GLN A 185 23.49 -26.27 14.21
CA GLN A 185 23.86 -27.68 14.24
C GLN A 185 22.97 -28.50 13.29
N ARG A 186 23.58 -29.40 12.50
CA ARG A 186 22.86 -30.41 11.72
C ARG A 186 22.44 -31.54 12.62
N VAL A 187 21.20 -32.00 12.47
CA VAL A 187 20.60 -33.09 13.25
C VAL A 187 19.78 -33.99 12.34
N LYS A 188 19.60 -35.22 12.75
CA LYS A 188 18.70 -36.15 12.07
C LYS A 188 17.29 -36.00 12.66
N VAL A 189 16.33 -35.86 11.77
CA VAL A 189 14.92 -35.78 12.12
C VAL A 189 14.22 -37.04 11.61
N PHE A 190 13.48 -37.68 12.48
CA PHE A 190 12.68 -38.84 12.19
C PHE A 190 11.22 -38.43 12.18
N ALA A 191 10.54 -38.59 11.06
CA ALA A 191 9.10 -38.39 10.98
C ALA A 191 8.39 -39.72 11.21
N ASP A 192 7.38 -39.70 12.08
CA ASP A 192 6.58 -40.88 12.42
C ASP A 192 5.35 -40.94 11.48
N TYR A 193 5.27 -41.97 10.69
CA TYR A 193 4.17 -42.23 9.75
C TYR A 193 3.15 -43.24 10.27
N GLY A 194 3.30 -43.68 11.54
CA GLY A 194 2.39 -44.64 12.16
C GLY A 194 2.61 -46.09 11.74
N ASP A 195 3.64 -46.36 10.96
CA ASP A 195 4.15 -47.71 10.65
C ASP A 195 5.60 -47.85 11.19
N ASP A 196 6.15 -49.04 11.21
CA ASP A 196 7.51 -49.29 11.69
C ASP A 196 8.61 -48.66 10.81
N THR A 197 8.25 -47.96 9.72
CA THR A 197 9.19 -47.30 8.82
C THR A 197 9.40 -45.85 9.22
N ARG A 198 10.57 -45.55 9.82
CA ARG A 198 10.99 -44.20 10.15
C ARG A 198 11.76 -43.56 9.01
N HIS A 199 11.17 -42.52 8.38
CA HIS A 199 11.89 -41.76 7.37
C HIS A 199 12.81 -40.73 8.03
N ILE A 200 14.06 -40.70 7.56
CA ILE A 200 15.12 -39.84 8.09
C ILE A 200 15.25 -38.61 7.19
N TYR A 201 15.22 -37.42 7.80
CA TYR A 201 15.45 -36.17 7.15
C TYR A 201 16.65 -35.44 7.80
N GLU A 202 17.39 -34.71 7.01
CA GLU A 202 18.39 -33.80 7.55
C GLU A 202 17.70 -32.49 8.00
N GLY A 203 17.97 -32.09 9.24
CA GLY A 203 17.48 -30.84 9.79
C GLY A 203 18.61 -29.95 10.29
N THR A 204 18.34 -28.66 10.39
CA THR A 204 19.24 -27.69 11.00
C THR A 204 18.54 -26.98 12.14
N VAL A 205 19.19 -26.91 13.31
CA VAL A 205 18.68 -26.20 14.47
C VAL A 205 18.69 -24.69 14.15
N THR A 206 17.52 -24.05 14.14
CA THR A 206 17.36 -22.64 13.83
C THR A 206 17.14 -21.77 15.04
N TRP A 207 16.62 -22.35 16.11
CA TRP A 207 16.29 -21.58 17.32
C TRP A 207 16.21 -22.52 18.55
N ILE A 208 16.61 -21.99 19.70
CA ILE A 208 16.52 -22.62 20.99
C ILE A 208 15.83 -21.64 21.93
N SER A 209 14.82 -22.11 22.69
CA SER A 209 14.10 -21.27 23.64
C SER A 209 15.02 -20.78 24.77
N PRO A 210 15.03 -19.45 25.07
CA PRO A 210 15.75 -18.93 26.22
C PRO A 210 15.04 -19.21 27.55
N LYS A 211 13.80 -19.74 27.52
CA LYS A 211 12.98 -20.05 28.69
C LYS A 211 12.62 -21.52 28.69
N ALA A 212 12.65 -22.14 29.88
CA ALA A 212 12.11 -23.47 30.07
C ALA A 212 10.58 -23.46 29.92
N GLU A 213 10.05 -24.50 29.30
CA GLU A 213 8.61 -24.78 29.21
C GLU A 213 8.34 -26.06 30.04
N PHE A 214 7.14 -26.16 30.60
CA PHE A 214 6.70 -27.43 31.21
C PHE A 214 6.18 -28.34 30.10
N THR A 215 6.52 -29.63 30.16
CA THR A 215 5.94 -30.59 29.24
C THR A 215 4.42 -30.61 29.41
N PRO A 216 3.63 -30.46 28.32
CA PRO A 216 2.19 -30.64 28.39
C PRO A 216 1.88 -32.16 28.54
N LYS A 217 2.03 -32.70 29.72
CA LYS A 217 1.53 -34.02 30.07
C LYS A 217 0.18 -33.88 30.74
N SER A 218 -0.81 -34.63 30.28
CA SER A 218 -2.03 -34.91 31.05
C SER A 218 -1.59 -35.70 32.29
N ILE A 219 -1.68 -35.10 33.45
CA ILE A 219 -1.26 -35.71 34.72
C ILE A 219 -2.20 -36.86 35.02
N LEU A 220 -1.67 -38.06 35.11
CA LEU A 220 -2.39 -39.23 35.54
C LEU A 220 -1.88 -39.83 36.87
N THR A 221 -0.78 -39.34 37.44
CA THR A 221 -0.26 -39.80 38.75
C THR A 221 0.55 -38.72 39.47
N ASP A 222 0.48 -38.70 40.80
CA ASP A 222 1.04 -37.71 41.73
C ASP A 222 2.59 -37.65 41.79
N ASP A 223 3.32 -38.55 41.15
CA ASP A 223 4.79 -38.71 41.30
C ASP A 223 5.64 -38.20 40.14
N GLU A 224 5.06 -37.73 39.04
CA GLU A 224 5.83 -37.17 37.91
C GLU A 224 5.97 -35.65 38.07
N ARG A 225 7.09 -35.20 38.66
CA ARG A 225 7.52 -33.81 38.58
C ARG A 225 7.61 -33.43 37.12
N ALA A 226 6.89 -32.35 36.71
CA ALA A 226 6.98 -31.78 35.37
C ALA A 226 8.44 -31.44 35.10
N ASP A 227 9.09 -32.23 34.22
CA ASP A 227 10.47 -31.96 33.80
C ASP A 227 10.50 -30.68 32.97
N GLN A 228 11.35 -29.76 33.38
CA GLN A 228 11.62 -28.56 32.62
C GLN A 228 12.31 -28.93 31.32
N VAL A 229 11.70 -28.53 30.22
CA VAL A 229 12.23 -28.76 28.86
C VAL A 229 12.41 -27.44 28.12
N TYR A 230 13.31 -27.44 27.17
CA TYR A 230 13.55 -26.30 26.31
C TYR A 230 13.07 -26.61 24.89
N ALA A 231 12.26 -25.73 24.32
CA ALA A 231 11.82 -25.89 22.94
C ALA A 231 12.96 -25.56 21.97
N VAL A 232 13.14 -26.44 20.99
CA VAL A 232 14.12 -26.30 19.90
C VAL A 232 13.38 -26.34 18.57
N LYS A 233 13.64 -25.39 17.68
CA LYS A 233 13.12 -25.41 16.32
C LYS A 233 14.18 -25.92 15.36
N VAL A 234 13.81 -26.90 14.57
CA VAL A 234 14.65 -27.52 13.55
C VAL A 234 14.01 -27.33 12.20
N SER A 235 14.69 -26.67 11.28
CA SER A 235 14.24 -26.52 9.89
C SER A 235 14.55 -27.80 9.12
N VAL A 236 13.56 -28.32 8.41
CA VAL A 236 13.64 -29.57 7.64
C VAL A 236 13.10 -29.33 6.24
N LYS A 237 13.84 -29.75 5.21
CA LYS A 237 13.34 -29.74 3.84
C LYS A 237 12.37 -30.89 3.65
N ASN A 238 11.15 -30.57 3.23
CA ASN A 238 10.09 -31.53 3.00
C ASN A 238 10.08 -31.96 1.52
N ASN A 239 9.97 -33.26 1.30
CA ASN A 239 9.79 -33.85 -0.01
C ASN A 239 8.30 -34.11 -0.37
N GLY A 240 7.37 -33.52 0.42
CA GLY A 240 5.92 -33.65 0.24
C GLY A 240 5.25 -34.67 1.19
N TYR A 241 6.03 -35.50 1.89
CA TYR A 241 5.50 -36.48 2.82
C TYR A 241 5.20 -35.92 4.21
N ILE A 242 6.03 -35.03 4.73
CA ILE A 242 5.80 -34.44 6.06
C ILE A 242 4.56 -33.54 6.00
N LYS A 243 3.59 -33.79 6.88
CA LYS A 243 2.38 -32.97 7.02
C LYS A 243 2.41 -32.16 8.31
N ILE A 244 1.72 -31.04 8.32
CA ILE A 244 1.56 -30.21 9.51
C ILE A 244 0.81 -31.01 10.58
N GLY A 245 1.35 -31.01 11.81
CA GLY A 245 0.77 -31.76 12.93
C GLY A 245 1.28 -33.20 13.09
N MET A 246 2.17 -33.67 12.20
CA MET A 246 2.83 -34.96 12.38
C MET A 246 3.82 -34.92 13.55
N TYR A 247 3.94 -36.04 14.23
CA TYR A 247 4.96 -36.25 15.25
C TYR A 247 6.33 -36.49 14.61
N GLY A 248 7.37 -36.02 15.27
CA GLY A 248 8.73 -36.24 14.83
C GLY A 248 9.71 -36.21 16.00
N GLU A 249 10.79 -36.91 15.85
CA GLU A 249 11.89 -37.00 16.80
C GLU A 249 13.14 -36.34 16.23
N MET A 250 13.92 -35.67 17.08
CA MET A 250 15.24 -35.15 16.76
C MET A 250 16.28 -36.03 17.45
N LYS A 251 17.25 -36.55 16.68
CA LYS A 251 18.42 -37.23 17.22
C LYS A 251 19.67 -36.39 17.01
N LEU A 252 20.39 -36.17 18.08
CA LEU A 252 21.64 -35.41 18.14
C LEU A 252 22.82 -36.26 17.59
#